data_547a251e8b981f9f1903a7dccb4ff72b
#
_entry.id   547a251e8b981f9f1903a7dccb4ff72b
#
_cell.length_a   1.000
_cell.length_b   1.000
_cell.length_c   1.000
_cell.angle_alpha   90.00
_cell.angle_beta   90.00
_cell.angle_gamma   90.00
#
_symmetry.space_group_name_H-M   'P 1'
#
loop_
_entity.id
_entity.type
_entity.pdbx_description
1 polymer ?
#
loop_
_entity_poly.entity_id
_entity_poly.type
_entity_poly.pdbx_seq_one_letter_code
_entity_poly.pdbx_strand_id
1 'polypeptide(L)'
;MYVTEKHLDKYEKLAGIFKEGLDKLDGVLSVNVALTSENQVSRAEKSESRFQIDATDIIAVASGKGGVGKSTFAVNLAVAMSQLGKKVGILDADIYGPSVPRMMGISGRPEASPNKKLIPLESYGIKCMSIGFLVSVDTPTIWRGPMVMKALEQMFNGVEWGKLDYLIIDLPPGTGDAQLTLAQSSKLSGSIIVSTPQDVALNDARKGINMFKRVNVPVIGLVENM
;
A
#
# COMPACT_ATOMS: atom_id res chain seq x y z
N MET A 1 -7.92 8.02 -25.93
CA MET A 1 -9.29 7.59 -26.29
C MET A 1 -9.37 6.10 -26.01
N TYR A 2 -10.28 5.67 -25.14
CA TYR A 2 -10.45 4.24 -24.76
C TYR A 2 -11.34 3.55 -25.79
N VAL A 3 -10.92 2.38 -26.22
CA VAL A 3 -11.53 1.66 -27.35
C VAL A 3 -11.78 0.19 -26.96
N THR A 4 -12.91 -0.37 -27.33
CA THR A 4 -13.21 -1.81 -27.20
C THR A 4 -12.64 -2.59 -28.38
N GLU A 5 -12.01 -3.75 -28.14
CA GLU A 5 -11.36 -4.60 -29.19
C GLU A 5 -12.24 -4.91 -30.41
N LYS A 6 -13.57 -4.98 -30.23
CA LYS A 6 -14.52 -5.27 -31.31
C LYS A 6 -14.58 -4.26 -32.44
N HIS A 7 -13.97 -3.10 -32.28
CA HIS A 7 -14.06 -1.98 -33.24
C HIS A 7 -12.72 -1.33 -33.54
N LEU A 8 -11.61 -2.06 -33.37
CA LEU A 8 -10.25 -1.55 -33.54
C LEU A 8 -10.05 -0.87 -34.89
N ASP A 9 -10.45 -1.53 -35.99
CA ASP A 9 -10.33 -1.02 -37.37
C ASP A 9 -11.04 0.32 -37.60
N LYS A 10 -12.18 0.53 -36.90
CA LYS A 10 -12.93 1.78 -37.00
C LYS A 10 -12.22 2.93 -36.26
N TYR A 11 -11.55 2.60 -35.17
CA TYR A 11 -10.83 3.59 -34.38
C TYR A 11 -9.45 3.90 -34.92
N GLU A 12 -8.80 2.96 -35.65
CA GLU A 12 -7.57 3.24 -36.41
C GLU A 12 -7.81 4.26 -37.51
N LYS A 13 -8.93 4.12 -38.25
CA LYS A 13 -9.33 5.12 -39.23
C LYS A 13 -9.62 6.48 -38.63
N LEU A 14 -10.27 6.51 -37.48
CA LEU A 14 -10.53 7.75 -36.72
C LEU A 14 -9.24 8.39 -36.23
N ALA A 15 -8.30 7.60 -35.72
CA ALA A 15 -6.98 8.08 -35.27
C ALA A 15 -6.18 8.71 -36.42
N GLY A 16 -6.27 8.14 -37.63
CA GLY A 16 -5.68 8.72 -38.83
C GLY A 16 -6.29 10.09 -39.18
N ILE A 17 -7.62 10.20 -39.17
CA ILE A 17 -8.33 11.47 -39.43
C ILE A 17 -7.96 12.54 -38.39
N PHE A 18 -7.89 12.17 -37.12
CA PHE A 18 -7.47 13.10 -36.05
C PHE A 18 -6.03 13.55 -36.23
N LYS A 19 -5.12 12.63 -36.59
CA LYS A 19 -3.74 12.97 -36.86
C LYS A 19 -3.60 13.96 -38.00
N GLU A 20 -4.22 13.68 -39.14
CA GLU A 20 -4.21 14.57 -40.31
C GLU A 20 -4.84 15.95 -40.03
N GLY A 21 -5.90 16.00 -39.22
CA GLY A 21 -6.53 17.24 -38.84
C GLY A 21 -5.66 18.09 -37.91
N LEU A 22 -4.99 17.49 -36.98
CA LEU A 22 -4.14 18.17 -36.00
C LEU A 22 -2.76 18.56 -36.59
N ASP A 23 -2.19 17.76 -37.50
CA ASP A 23 -0.93 18.09 -38.19
C ASP A 23 -1.04 19.34 -39.09
N LYS A 24 -2.28 19.75 -39.46
CA LYS A 24 -2.56 20.94 -40.27
C LYS A 24 -2.69 22.22 -39.45
N LEU A 25 -2.66 22.16 -38.14
CA LEU A 25 -2.78 23.32 -37.28
C LEU A 25 -1.47 24.08 -37.17
N ASP A 26 -1.51 25.41 -37.30
CA ASP A 26 -0.34 26.26 -37.15
C ASP A 26 0.26 26.12 -35.72
N GLY A 27 1.57 25.86 -35.68
CA GLY A 27 2.31 25.68 -34.41
C GLY A 27 2.41 24.23 -33.91
N VAL A 28 1.81 23.26 -34.61
CA VAL A 28 1.94 21.84 -34.28
C VAL A 28 3.14 21.25 -35.03
N LEU A 29 4.15 20.77 -34.29
CA LEU A 29 5.37 20.19 -34.84
C LEU A 29 5.22 18.70 -35.21
N SER A 30 4.48 17.95 -34.41
CA SER A 30 4.14 16.54 -34.69
C SER A 30 2.96 16.09 -33.84
N VAL A 31 2.15 15.15 -34.36
CA VAL A 31 1.02 14.55 -33.64
C VAL A 31 1.23 13.04 -33.54
N ASN A 32 1.12 12.52 -32.33
CA ASN A 32 1.13 11.09 -32.06
C ASN A 32 -0.22 10.69 -31.45
N VAL A 33 -1.00 9.86 -32.15
CA VAL A 33 -2.27 9.34 -31.66
C VAL A 33 -2.09 7.91 -31.24
N ALA A 34 -2.15 7.65 -29.92
CA ALA A 34 -2.11 6.30 -29.36
C ALA A 34 -3.54 5.82 -29.06
N LEU A 35 -3.91 4.66 -29.59
CA LEU A 35 -5.14 3.97 -29.22
C LEU A 35 -4.82 3.07 -28.02
N THR A 36 -5.57 3.25 -26.93
CA THR A 36 -5.45 2.43 -25.74
C THR A 36 -6.72 1.59 -25.61
N SER A 37 -6.58 0.27 -25.66
CA SER A 37 -7.70 -0.61 -25.33
C SER A 37 -7.74 -0.79 -23.81
N GLU A 38 -8.88 -0.53 -23.22
CA GLU A 38 -9.20 -1.05 -21.90
C GLU A 38 -9.58 -2.52 -22.11
N ASN A 39 -8.67 -3.43 -21.84
CA ASN A 39 -9.07 -4.79 -21.60
C ASN A 39 -10.03 -4.73 -20.40
N GLN A 40 -11.31 -4.88 -20.66
CA GLN A 40 -12.24 -5.31 -19.63
C GLN A 40 -11.82 -6.72 -19.25
N VAL A 41 -10.76 -6.81 -18.45
CA VAL A 41 -10.54 -7.99 -17.63
C VAL A 41 -11.85 -8.13 -16.86
N SER A 42 -12.57 -9.18 -17.19
CA SER A 42 -13.86 -9.53 -16.60
C SER A 42 -13.76 -9.36 -15.08
N ARG A 43 -14.49 -8.39 -14.54
CA ARG A 43 -14.63 -8.09 -13.11
C ARG A 43 -15.30 -9.24 -12.33
N ALA A 44 -15.22 -10.46 -12.82
CA ALA A 44 -15.86 -11.65 -12.25
C ALA A 44 -14.87 -12.73 -11.80
N GLU A 45 -13.56 -12.56 -11.98
CA GLU A 45 -12.60 -13.38 -11.24
C GLU A 45 -12.31 -12.65 -9.93
N LYS A 46 -12.63 -13.30 -8.79
CA LYS A 46 -12.14 -12.95 -7.48
C LYS A 46 -10.64 -12.71 -7.65
N SER A 47 -10.20 -11.45 -7.62
CA SER A 47 -8.79 -11.14 -7.66
C SER A 47 -8.18 -11.84 -6.45
N GLU A 48 -7.49 -12.95 -6.70
CA GLU A 48 -6.62 -13.53 -5.67
C GLU A 48 -5.73 -12.38 -5.22
N SER A 49 -5.76 -12.09 -3.92
CA SER A 49 -4.95 -11.01 -3.37
C SER A 49 -3.51 -11.26 -3.76
N ARG A 50 -2.87 -10.27 -4.35
CA ARG A 50 -1.47 -10.33 -4.79
C ARG A 50 -0.52 -10.66 -3.64
N PHE A 51 -0.92 -10.29 -2.43
CA PHE A 51 -0.20 -10.53 -1.20
C PHE A 51 -0.90 -11.62 -0.38
N GLN A 52 -0.19 -12.72 -0.17
CA GLN A 52 -0.70 -13.87 0.58
C GLN A 52 0.08 -14.02 1.89
N ILE A 53 -0.63 -13.84 3.00
CA ILE A 53 -0.08 -14.05 4.35
C ILE A 53 -1.05 -14.94 5.10
N ASP A 54 -0.50 -15.92 5.83
CA ASP A 54 -1.29 -16.78 6.72
C ASP A 54 -1.62 -16.02 8.02
N ALA A 55 -2.54 -15.09 7.92
CA ALA A 55 -3.10 -14.33 9.04
C ALA A 55 -4.61 -14.43 9.02
N THR A 56 -5.22 -14.59 10.20
CA THR A 56 -6.68 -14.62 10.32
C THR A 56 -7.27 -13.28 9.90
N ASP A 57 -6.71 -12.20 10.43
CA ASP A 57 -7.10 -10.84 10.10
C ASP A 57 -5.90 -9.97 9.74
N ILE A 58 -6.07 -9.12 8.74
CA ILE A 58 -5.08 -8.12 8.32
C ILE A 58 -5.71 -6.75 8.50
N ILE A 59 -5.16 -5.95 9.40
CA ILE A 59 -5.67 -4.62 9.75
C ILE A 59 -4.70 -3.54 9.28
N ALA A 60 -5.17 -2.64 8.44
CA ALA A 60 -4.41 -1.47 8.02
C ALA A 60 -4.58 -0.31 8.99
N VAL A 61 -3.48 0.31 9.40
CA VAL A 61 -3.48 1.58 10.14
C VAL A 61 -3.04 2.68 9.19
N ALA A 62 -3.91 3.65 8.97
CA ALA A 62 -3.75 4.72 8.00
C ALA A 62 -3.94 6.10 8.63
N SER A 63 -3.42 7.12 7.96
CA SER A 63 -3.67 8.52 8.29
C SER A 63 -3.72 9.37 7.05
N GLY A 64 -4.52 10.43 7.07
CA GLY A 64 -4.61 11.39 5.97
C GLY A 64 -3.36 12.26 5.83
N LYS A 65 -2.60 12.48 6.90
CA LYS A 65 -1.33 13.23 6.88
C LYS A 65 -0.31 12.63 7.85
N GLY A 66 0.95 13.01 7.70
CA GLY A 66 2.03 12.63 8.61
C GLY A 66 1.93 13.34 9.98
N GLY A 67 2.57 12.76 10.99
CA GLY A 67 2.72 13.39 12.31
C GLY A 67 1.51 13.27 13.24
N VAL A 68 0.48 12.51 12.90
CA VAL A 68 -0.72 12.31 13.74
C VAL A 68 -0.60 11.17 14.76
N GLY A 69 0.56 10.50 14.82
CA GLY A 69 0.78 9.36 15.72
C GLY A 69 0.33 8.01 15.17
N LYS A 70 0.16 7.88 13.84
CA LYS A 70 -0.24 6.64 13.15
C LYS A 70 0.61 5.43 13.57
N SER A 71 1.93 5.50 13.41
CA SER A 71 2.85 4.41 13.72
C SER A 71 2.92 4.12 15.23
N THR A 72 2.81 5.15 16.06
CA THR A 72 2.69 5.00 17.52
C THR A 72 1.45 4.20 17.87
N PHE A 73 0.32 4.51 17.26
CA PHE A 73 -0.92 3.76 17.46
C PHE A 73 -0.76 2.31 16.96
N ALA A 74 -0.20 2.10 15.76
CA ALA A 74 -0.01 0.76 15.19
C ALA A 74 0.84 -0.15 16.10
N VAL A 75 1.95 0.37 16.62
CA VAL A 75 2.82 -0.35 17.56
C VAL A 75 2.10 -0.68 18.86
N ASN A 76 1.42 0.30 19.47
CA ASN A 76 0.70 0.08 20.72
C ASN A 76 -0.47 -0.90 20.54
N LEU A 77 -1.18 -0.86 19.42
CA LEU A 77 -2.22 -1.85 19.08
C LEU A 77 -1.62 -3.26 19.02
N ALA A 78 -0.49 -3.43 18.29
CA ALA A 78 0.17 -4.71 18.17
C ALA A 78 0.62 -5.24 19.55
N VAL A 79 1.20 -4.39 20.39
CA VAL A 79 1.64 -4.76 21.76
C VAL A 79 0.44 -5.16 22.61
N ALA A 80 -0.65 -4.37 22.60
CA ALA A 80 -1.84 -4.69 23.36
C ALA A 80 -2.46 -6.04 22.94
N MET A 81 -2.51 -6.32 21.63
CA MET A 81 -3.02 -7.61 21.13
C MET A 81 -2.10 -8.78 21.51
N SER A 82 -0.77 -8.58 21.48
CA SER A 82 0.19 -9.59 21.95
C SER A 82 0.02 -9.88 23.45
N GLN A 83 -0.20 -8.85 24.26
CA GLN A 83 -0.48 -9.00 25.71
C GLN A 83 -1.78 -9.77 25.99
N LEU A 84 -2.74 -9.70 25.07
CA LEU A 84 -3.97 -10.50 25.11
C LEU A 84 -3.77 -11.95 24.59
N GLY A 85 -2.52 -12.38 24.38
CA GLY A 85 -2.17 -13.73 23.97
C GLY A 85 -2.35 -14.02 22.48
N LYS A 86 -2.52 -12.99 21.63
CA LYS A 86 -2.63 -13.15 20.17
C LYS A 86 -1.26 -13.26 19.51
N LYS A 87 -1.18 -14.06 18.45
CA LYS A 87 -0.01 -14.11 17.56
C LYS A 87 -0.07 -12.93 16.60
N VAL A 88 0.77 -11.94 16.80
CA VAL A 88 0.73 -10.67 16.08
C VAL A 88 1.97 -10.47 15.24
N GLY A 89 1.77 -9.98 14.01
CA GLY A 89 2.81 -9.40 13.18
C GLY A 89 2.57 -7.92 12.97
N ILE A 90 3.62 -7.14 12.80
CA ILE A 90 3.57 -5.74 12.38
C ILE A 90 4.43 -5.55 11.14
N LEU A 91 3.84 -4.96 10.11
CA LEU A 91 4.51 -4.59 8.86
C LEU A 91 4.56 -3.07 8.74
N ASP A 92 5.76 -2.50 8.80
CA ASP A 92 6.00 -1.09 8.53
C ASP A 92 6.15 -0.88 7.01
N ALA A 93 5.10 -0.37 6.40
CA ALA A 93 5.03 -0.06 4.97
C ALA A 93 5.30 1.42 4.67
N ASP A 94 5.67 2.23 5.66
CA ASP A 94 6.04 3.64 5.48
C ASP A 94 7.48 3.75 4.96
N ILE A 95 7.61 3.68 3.64
CA ILE A 95 8.90 3.64 2.95
C ILE A 95 9.71 4.92 3.14
N TYR A 96 9.04 6.04 3.31
CA TYR A 96 9.69 7.36 3.41
C TYR A 96 10.12 7.71 4.84
N GLY A 97 9.52 7.08 5.85
CA GLY A 97 9.81 7.36 7.24
C GLY A 97 9.61 6.14 8.13
N PRO A 98 10.33 5.02 7.90
CA PRO A 98 10.14 3.81 8.68
C PRO A 98 10.49 4.07 10.14
N SER A 99 9.50 3.96 11.01
CA SER A 99 9.62 4.33 12.42
C SER A 99 9.38 3.16 13.38
N VAL A 100 8.70 2.12 12.92
CA VAL A 100 8.34 0.95 13.74
C VAL A 100 9.57 0.27 14.36
N PRO A 101 10.70 0.04 13.64
CA PRO A 101 11.88 -0.57 14.25
C PRO A 101 12.37 0.19 15.49
N ARG A 102 12.46 1.50 15.40
CA ARG A 102 12.91 2.35 16.51
C ARG A 102 11.95 2.30 17.69
N MET A 103 10.63 2.33 17.44
CA MET A 103 9.62 2.25 18.49
C MET A 103 9.59 0.88 19.18
N MET A 104 9.87 -0.19 18.43
CA MET A 104 9.93 -1.55 18.93
C MET A 104 11.28 -1.90 19.60
N GLY A 105 12.26 -0.98 19.56
CA GLY A 105 13.60 -1.22 20.05
C GLY A 105 14.37 -2.30 19.29
N ILE A 106 14.04 -2.47 18.00
CA ILE A 106 14.63 -3.49 17.14
C ILE A 106 15.74 -2.88 16.30
N SER A 107 16.90 -3.53 16.27
CA SER A 107 18.03 -3.20 15.41
C SER A 107 18.56 -4.45 14.72
N GLY A 108 19.26 -4.27 13.61
CA GLY A 108 19.82 -5.38 12.83
C GLY A 108 19.13 -5.59 11.49
N ARG A 109 19.49 -6.67 10.82
CA ARG A 109 18.95 -7.06 9.52
C ARG A 109 18.29 -8.43 9.61
N PRO A 110 17.15 -8.65 8.96
CA PRO A 110 16.53 -9.95 8.84
C PRO A 110 17.47 -10.95 8.15
N GLU A 111 17.57 -12.15 8.68
CA GLU A 111 18.32 -13.24 8.07
C GLU A 111 17.45 -13.96 7.03
N ALA A 112 18.11 -14.59 6.06
CA ALA A 112 17.42 -15.43 5.10
C ALA A 112 17.27 -16.85 5.66
N SER A 113 16.06 -17.39 5.58
CA SER A 113 15.80 -18.78 5.92
C SER A 113 16.31 -19.73 4.82
N PRO A 114 16.38 -21.06 5.07
CA PRO A 114 16.69 -22.06 4.05
C PRO A 114 15.76 -21.98 2.84
N ASN A 115 14.53 -21.53 3.02
CA ASN A 115 13.53 -21.34 1.97
C ASN A 115 13.70 -20.03 1.18
N LYS A 116 14.81 -19.31 1.39
CA LYS A 116 15.10 -17.99 0.76
C LYS A 116 14.08 -16.90 1.12
N LYS A 117 13.34 -17.06 2.21
CA LYS A 117 12.48 -16.02 2.78
C LYS A 117 13.21 -15.31 3.91
N LEU A 118 12.78 -14.08 4.20
CA LEU A 118 13.31 -13.31 5.33
C LEU A 118 12.65 -13.77 6.63
N ILE A 119 13.46 -13.98 7.65
CA ILE A 119 12.97 -14.25 9.01
C ILE A 119 12.63 -12.90 9.64
N PRO A 120 11.38 -12.63 10.05
CA PRO A 120 11.02 -11.37 10.68
C PRO A 120 11.76 -11.23 12.02
N LEU A 121 12.16 -10.01 12.36
CA LEU A 121 12.72 -9.73 13.68
C LEU A 121 11.60 -9.71 14.72
N GLU A 122 11.92 -9.99 15.99
CA GLU A 122 10.91 -10.09 17.04
C GLU A 122 11.23 -9.17 18.21
N SER A 123 10.19 -8.52 18.74
CA SER A 123 10.22 -7.78 19.98
C SER A 123 8.83 -7.81 20.61
N TYR A 124 8.74 -7.88 21.95
CA TYR A 124 7.50 -8.01 22.72
C TYR A 124 6.59 -9.17 22.27
N GLY A 125 7.18 -10.25 21.74
CA GLY A 125 6.43 -11.39 21.19
C GLY A 125 5.72 -11.08 19.86
N ILE A 126 6.13 -10.02 19.18
CA ILE A 126 5.55 -9.56 17.91
C ILE A 126 6.58 -9.72 16.80
N LYS A 127 6.18 -10.36 15.71
CA LYS A 127 7.00 -10.43 14.48
C LYS A 127 6.96 -9.09 13.76
N CYS A 128 8.13 -8.54 13.48
CA CYS A 128 8.27 -7.22 12.88
C CYS A 128 9.04 -7.30 11.55
N MET A 129 8.48 -6.68 10.52
CA MET A 129 9.18 -6.40 9.28
C MET A 129 9.00 -4.95 8.89
N SER A 130 10.08 -4.32 8.47
CA SER A 130 10.09 -2.93 8.01
C SER A 130 11.03 -2.77 6.83
N ILE A 131 10.68 -1.87 5.94
CA ILE A 131 11.60 -1.44 4.88
C ILE A 131 12.90 -0.86 5.46
N GLY A 132 12.84 -0.28 6.66
CA GLY A 132 14.00 0.23 7.38
C GLY A 132 15.06 -0.81 7.70
N PHE A 133 14.72 -2.10 7.74
CA PHE A 133 15.70 -3.18 7.89
C PHE A 133 16.42 -3.54 6.58
N LEU A 134 15.82 -3.22 5.44
CA LEU A 134 16.30 -3.61 4.11
C LEU A 134 17.12 -2.51 3.43
N VAL A 135 16.97 -1.28 3.89
CA VAL A 135 17.62 -0.10 3.32
C VAL A 135 18.68 0.43 4.26
N SER A 136 19.86 0.75 3.72
CA SER A 136 20.90 1.42 4.51
C SER A 136 20.51 2.88 4.76
N VAL A 137 20.61 3.33 6.00
CA VAL A 137 20.34 4.72 6.40
C VAL A 137 21.29 5.70 5.69
N ASP A 138 22.50 5.25 5.36
CA ASP A 138 23.55 6.08 4.77
C ASP A 138 23.46 6.25 3.26
N THR A 139 22.55 5.53 2.59
CA THR A 139 22.42 5.58 1.14
C THR A 139 21.09 6.21 0.76
N PRO A 140 21.06 7.44 0.24
CA PRO A 140 19.83 8.05 -0.23
C PRO A 140 19.27 7.24 -1.39
N THR A 141 18.25 6.45 -1.13
CA THR A 141 17.56 5.65 -2.14
C THR A 141 16.42 6.47 -2.73
N ILE A 142 16.49 6.76 -4.01
CA ILE A 142 15.39 7.41 -4.73
C ILE A 142 14.32 6.34 -5.02
N TRP A 143 13.29 6.30 -4.22
CA TRP A 143 12.16 5.40 -4.40
C TRP A 143 11.30 5.81 -5.58
N ARG A 144 11.22 4.94 -6.59
CA ARG A 144 10.27 5.08 -7.70
C ARG A 144 9.13 4.08 -7.51
N GLY A 145 7.93 4.41 -7.99
CA GLY A 145 6.74 3.59 -7.79
C GLY A 145 6.92 2.07 -7.99
N PRO A 146 7.54 1.60 -9.09
CA PRO A 146 7.79 0.16 -9.29
C PRO A 146 8.72 -0.47 -8.25
N MET A 147 9.72 0.28 -7.74
CA MET A 147 10.62 -0.19 -6.68
C MET A 147 9.91 -0.33 -5.34
N VAL A 148 9.05 0.66 -5.03
CA VAL A 148 8.17 0.63 -3.85
C VAL A 148 7.32 -0.63 -3.86
N MET A 149 6.64 -0.90 -4.97
CA MET A 149 5.76 -2.06 -5.10
C MET A 149 6.52 -3.40 -4.96
N LYS A 150 7.71 -3.50 -5.56
CA LYS A 150 8.55 -4.69 -5.42
C LYS A 150 9.03 -4.92 -3.99
N ALA A 151 9.42 -3.86 -3.28
CA ALA A 151 9.81 -3.94 -1.87
C ALA A 151 8.64 -4.38 -0.98
N LEU A 152 7.46 -3.81 -1.20
CA LEU A 152 6.24 -4.21 -0.50
C LEU A 152 5.92 -5.69 -0.77
N GLU A 153 5.94 -6.12 -2.03
CA GLU A 153 5.71 -7.52 -2.41
C GLU A 153 6.69 -8.46 -1.70
N GLN A 154 7.96 -8.07 -1.59
CA GLN A 154 8.95 -8.83 -0.86
C GLN A 154 8.65 -8.88 0.64
N MET A 155 8.21 -7.80 1.25
CA MET A 155 7.85 -7.75 2.67
C MET A 155 6.57 -8.54 2.99
N PHE A 156 5.66 -8.67 2.04
CA PHE A 156 4.46 -9.49 2.23
C PHE A 156 4.74 -10.98 1.97
N ASN A 157 5.22 -11.31 0.78
CA ASN A 157 5.32 -12.70 0.30
C ASN A 157 6.68 -13.33 0.63
N GLY A 158 7.72 -12.51 0.75
CA GLY A 158 9.11 -12.94 0.97
C GLY A 158 9.50 -13.08 2.45
N VAL A 159 8.56 -13.01 3.37
CA VAL A 159 8.80 -13.11 4.82
C VAL A 159 8.16 -14.37 5.38
N GLU A 160 8.86 -15.05 6.30
CA GLU A 160 8.32 -16.20 7.05
C GLU A 160 7.49 -15.74 8.25
N TRP A 161 6.32 -15.16 7.96
CA TRP A 161 5.40 -14.73 9.00
C TRP A 161 4.91 -15.88 9.89
N GLY A 162 4.78 -17.10 9.31
CA GLY A 162 4.08 -18.21 9.93
C GLY A 162 2.61 -17.90 10.13
N LYS A 163 1.92 -18.69 10.96
CA LYS A 163 0.50 -18.46 11.24
C LYS A 163 0.34 -17.35 12.28
N LEU A 164 -0.40 -16.30 11.87
CA LEU A 164 -0.73 -15.15 12.71
C LEU A 164 -2.24 -15.12 13.00
N ASP A 165 -2.61 -14.59 14.16
CA ASP A 165 -4.00 -14.17 14.40
C ASP A 165 -4.23 -12.82 13.73
N TYR A 166 -3.28 -11.88 13.87
CA TYR A 166 -3.38 -10.53 13.32
C TYR A 166 -2.07 -10.09 12.66
N LEU A 167 -2.20 -9.46 11.49
CA LEU A 167 -1.13 -8.66 10.91
C LEU A 167 -1.56 -7.19 10.91
N ILE A 168 -0.82 -6.35 11.60
CA ILE A 168 -1.02 -4.89 11.59
C ILE A 168 -0.11 -4.30 10.53
N ILE A 169 -0.68 -3.54 9.61
CA ILE A 169 0.07 -2.85 8.56
C ILE A 169 0.08 -1.35 8.86
N ASP A 170 1.25 -0.81 9.16
CA ASP A 170 1.46 0.63 9.28
C ASP A 170 1.67 1.23 7.88
N LEU A 171 0.62 1.84 7.32
CA LEU A 171 0.64 2.38 5.96
C LEU A 171 1.41 3.71 5.87
N PRO A 172 1.96 4.08 4.70
CA PRO A 172 2.50 5.42 4.50
C PRO A 172 1.42 6.48 4.75
N PRO A 173 1.76 7.71 5.17
CA PRO A 173 0.78 8.77 5.38
C PRO A 173 0.20 9.28 4.05
N GLY A 174 -0.99 9.88 4.11
CA GLY A 174 -1.68 10.46 2.94
C GLY A 174 -2.77 9.55 2.38
N THR A 175 -3.22 9.85 1.17
CA THR A 175 -4.27 9.10 0.44
C THR A 175 -3.83 8.82 -1.00
N GLY A 176 -2.52 8.67 -1.20
CA GLY A 176 -1.92 8.50 -2.52
C GLY A 176 -1.93 7.06 -3.04
N ASP A 177 -1.33 6.89 -4.22
CA ASP A 177 -1.33 5.63 -4.98
C ASP A 177 -0.73 4.45 -4.19
N ALA A 178 0.24 4.68 -3.32
CA ALA A 178 0.86 3.63 -2.52
C ALA A 178 -0.13 2.99 -1.54
N GLN A 179 -0.91 3.80 -0.81
CA GLN A 179 -1.97 3.30 0.08
C GLN A 179 -3.06 2.58 -0.70
N LEU A 180 -3.52 3.18 -1.81
CA LEU A 180 -4.55 2.59 -2.64
C LEU A 180 -4.11 1.23 -3.19
N THR A 181 -2.88 1.14 -3.69
CA THR A 181 -2.34 -0.10 -4.24
C THR A 181 -2.18 -1.17 -3.16
N LEU A 182 -1.70 -0.80 -1.97
CA LEU A 182 -1.63 -1.72 -0.84
C LEU A 182 -3.02 -2.24 -0.45
N ALA A 183 -4.00 -1.35 -0.34
CA ALA A 183 -5.37 -1.73 0.01
C ALA A 183 -6.01 -2.66 -1.04
N GLN A 184 -5.69 -2.49 -2.31
CA GLN A 184 -6.19 -3.33 -3.40
C GLN A 184 -5.47 -4.67 -3.51
N SER A 185 -4.17 -4.70 -3.20
CA SER A 185 -3.33 -5.90 -3.35
C SER A 185 -3.36 -6.82 -2.14
N SER A 186 -3.78 -6.31 -0.99
CA SER A 186 -3.88 -7.06 0.28
C SER A 186 -5.32 -7.43 0.56
N LYS A 187 -5.55 -8.61 1.14
CA LYS A 187 -6.86 -9.00 1.64
C LYS A 187 -7.08 -8.39 3.03
N LEU A 188 -7.33 -7.09 3.09
CA LEU A 188 -7.56 -6.40 4.36
C LEU A 188 -8.90 -6.79 4.96
N SER A 189 -8.88 -7.20 6.25
CA SER A 189 -10.11 -7.42 7.05
C SER A 189 -10.72 -6.10 7.47
N GLY A 190 -9.91 -5.05 7.63
CA GLY A 190 -10.38 -3.71 7.98
C GLY A 190 -9.27 -2.67 8.01
N SER A 191 -9.68 -1.43 8.20
CA SER A 191 -8.77 -0.30 8.35
C SER A 191 -9.12 0.56 9.54
N ILE A 192 -8.12 1.14 10.19
CA ILE A 192 -8.24 2.11 11.27
C ILE A 192 -7.61 3.41 10.79
N ILE A 193 -8.33 4.51 10.94
CA ILE A 193 -7.84 5.84 10.54
C ILE A 193 -7.41 6.60 11.79
N VAL A 194 -6.17 7.04 11.83
CA VAL A 194 -5.64 7.89 12.90
C VAL A 194 -5.65 9.33 12.44
N SER A 195 -6.22 10.22 13.25
CA SER A 195 -6.31 11.66 12.98
C SER A 195 -6.10 12.46 14.25
N THR A 196 -5.98 13.76 14.08
CA THR A 196 -6.03 14.74 15.16
C THR A 196 -7.31 15.58 14.99
N PRO A 197 -7.80 16.30 16.03
CA PRO A 197 -9.08 17.01 15.95
C PRO A 197 -9.06 18.27 15.07
N GLN A 198 -7.91 18.67 14.54
CA GLN A 198 -7.83 19.86 13.69
C GLN A 198 -8.53 19.65 12.35
N ASP A 199 -9.25 20.67 11.87
CA ASP A 199 -10.05 20.64 10.62
C ASP A 199 -9.27 20.13 9.41
N VAL A 200 -8.02 20.54 9.28
CA VAL A 200 -7.15 20.09 8.16
C VAL A 200 -6.93 18.58 8.21
N ALA A 201 -6.67 18.03 9.41
CA ALA A 201 -6.46 16.60 9.59
C ALA A 201 -7.77 15.81 9.37
N LEU A 202 -8.90 16.34 9.84
CA LEU A 202 -10.22 15.72 9.64
C LEU A 202 -10.61 15.67 8.16
N ASN A 203 -10.30 16.71 7.38
CA ASN A 203 -10.54 16.70 5.94
C ASN A 203 -9.73 15.59 5.23
N ASP A 204 -8.48 15.39 5.64
CA ASP A 204 -7.65 14.33 5.07
C ASP A 204 -8.07 12.93 5.57
N ALA A 205 -8.51 12.81 6.82
CA ALA A 205 -9.10 11.59 7.35
C ALA A 205 -10.36 11.17 6.55
N ARG A 206 -11.23 12.13 6.20
CA ARG A 206 -12.40 11.88 5.33
C ARG A 206 -12.00 11.34 3.95
N LYS A 207 -10.92 11.87 3.36
CA LYS A 207 -10.39 11.34 2.09
C LYS A 207 -9.91 9.90 2.25
N GLY A 208 -9.20 9.59 3.35
CA GLY A 208 -8.77 8.23 3.68
C GLY A 208 -9.93 7.26 3.82
N ILE A 209 -10.97 7.64 4.56
CA ILE A 209 -12.22 6.84 4.71
C ILE A 209 -12.83 6.56 3.33
N ASN A 210 -12.95 7.59 2.49
CA ASN A 210 -13.53 7.44 1.15
C ASN A 210 -12.67 6.56 0.24
N MET A 211 -11.34 6.61 0.36
CA MET A 211 -10.43 5.72 -0.35
C MET A 211 -10.69 4.25 0.02
N PHE A 212 -10.74 3.91 1.32
CA PHE A 212 -11.00 2.54 1.75
C PHE A 212 -12.39 2.04 1.33
N LYS A 213 -13.41 2.89 1.40
CA LYS A 213 -14.75 2.57 0.89
C LYS A 213 -14.75 2.22 -0.60
N ARG A 214 -13.98 2.93 -1.43
CA ARG A 214 -13.88 2.67 -2.89
C ARG A 214 -13.26 1.32 -3.21
N VAL A 215 -12.39 0.80 -2.35
CA VAL A 215 -11.74 -0.50 -2.52
C VAL A 215 -12.41 -1.60 -1.69
N ASN A 216 -13.60 -1.34 -1.15
CA ASN A 216 -14.40 -2.27 -0.35
C ASN A 216 -13.67 -2.80 0.90
N VAL A 217 -12.82 -1.98 1.52
CA VAL A 217 -12.19 -2.28 2.81
C VAL A 217 -12.99 -1.59 3.92
N PRO A 218 -13.50 -2.34 4.92
CA PRO A 218 -14.24 -1.74 6.03
C PRO A 218 -13.36 -0.80 6.84
N VAL A 219 -13.88 0.38 7.19
CA VAL A 219 -13.26 1.23 8.20
C VAL A 219 -13.84 0.82 9.56
N ILE A 220 -13.04 0.11 10.36
CA ILE A 220 -13.47 -0.46 11.65
C ILE A 220 -13.30 0.51 12.82
N GLY A 221 -12.56 1.59 12.62
CA GLY A 221 -12.37 2.59 13.67
C GLY A 221 -11.74 3.88 13.17
N LEU A 222 -12.02 4.95 13.92
CA LEU A 222 -11.33 6.24 13.85
C LEU A 222 -10.72 6.50 15.22
N VAL A 223 -9.44 6.85 15.23
CA VAL A 223 -8.68 7.18 16.44
C VAL A 223 -8.35 8.67 16.41
N GLU A 224 -8.89 9.40 17.36
CA GLU A 224 -8.48 10.76 17.65
C GLU A 224 -7.27 10.72 18.59
N ASN A 225 -6.21 11.39 18.21
CA ASN A 225 -4.95 11.43 18.94
C ASN A 225 -4.44 12.88 19.00
N MET A 226 -3.87 13.30 20.14
CA MET A 226 -3.37 14.65 20.44
C MET A 226 -4.46 15.69 20.65
#